data_0ee3c39ea7047c664ca814a5b119b7f7
#
_entry.id   0ee3c39ea7047c664ca814a5b119b7f7
#
_cell.length_a   1.000
_cell.length_b   1.000
_cell.length_c   1.000
_cell.angle_alpha   90.00
_cell.angle_beta   90.00
_cell.angle_gamma   90.00
#
_symmetry.space_group_name_H-M   'P 1'
#
loop_
_entity.id
_entity.type
_entity.pdbx_description
1 polymer ?
#
loop_
_entity_poly.entity_id
_entity_poly.type
_entity_poly.pdbx_seq_one_letter_code
_entity_poly.pdbx_strand_id
1 'polypeptide(L)'
;MSARLLPRRLVASLLHRRAPAFVPRAGTRATSSISQRPGSSHVSFPGAVKSAFTSDLKFALTSDYPALPTYRVVDQDGNVVDQSFRQELSDEEVVKLYKTMLSISIMDVIMFDAQRQGRLSFYMVSAGEEAISVGSASVLDMSDVIFCQYREQGVFAQRGFTLDDFMNQLFANRKDPGKGRNMPVHYGSKDLNIVRWPRP
;
A
#
# COMPACT_ATOMS: atom_id res chain seq x y z
N MET A 1 36.36 -54.18 -2.07
CA MET A 1 35.69 -53.23 -3.03
C MET A 1 36.17 -51.83 -2.70
N SER A 2 36.97 -51.28 -3.61
CA SER A 2 37.81 -50.10 -3.37
C SER A 2 37.03 -48.81 -3.67
N ALA A 3 36.86 -47.93 -2.66
CA ALA A 3 36.29 -46.62 -2.81
C ALA A 3 37.38 -45.67 -3.31
N ARG A 4 37.24 -45.19 -4.55
CA ARG A 4 38.14 -44.17 -5.13
C ARG A 4 37.78 -42.80 -4.56
N LEU A 5 38.72 -42.23 -3.80
CA LEU A 5 38.72 -40.84 -3.36
C LEU A 5 39.00 -39.92 -4.56
N LEU A 6 38.12 -39.03 -4.85
CA LEU A 6 38.32 -37.94 -5.83
C LEU A 6 39.27 -36.86 -5.27
N PRO A 7 40.16 -36.28 -6.09
CA PRO A 7 41.21 -35.39 -5.60
C PRO A 7 40.66 -34.02 -5.18
N ARG A 8 41.12 -33.60 -3.99
CA ARG A 8 40.78 -32.32 -3.28
C ARG A 8 41.16 -31.02 -4.00
N ARG A 9 41.51 -31.02 -5.30
CA ARG A 9 42.04 -29.85 -5.99
C ARG A 9 41.02 -29.09 -6.85
N LEU A 10 39.75 -29.47 -6.88
CA LEU A 10 38.73 -28.80 -7.73
C LEU A 10 37.76 -27.85 -7.00
N VAL A 11 37.91 -27.70 -5.67
CA VAL A 11 37.00 -26.85 -4.86
C VAL A 11 37.60 -25.45 -4.60
N ALA A 12 38.89 -25.25 -4.86
CA ALA A 12 39.57 -23.98 -4.53
C ALA A 12 39.48 -22.91 -5.62
N SER A 13 38.96 -23.20 -6.83
CA SER A 13 38.94 -22.22 -7.95
C SER A 13 37.61 -21.48 -8.12
N LEU A 14 36.58 -21.81 -7.34
CA LEU A 14 35.25 -21.18 -7.45
C LEU A 14 34.99 -20.07 -6.42
N LEU A 15 35.91 -19.85 -5.48
CA LEU A 15 35.73 -18.85 -4.39
C LEU A 15 36.37 -17.48 -4.63
N HIS A 16 36.92 -17.22 -5.83
CA HIS A 16 37.57 -15.93 -6.15
C HIS A 16 36.95 -15.19 -7.33
N ARG A 17 35.67 -15.37 -7.61
CA ARG A 17 34.96 -14.35 -8.40
C ARG A 17 34.61 -13.20 -7.45
N ARG A 18 35.51 -12.22 -7.39
CA ARG A 18 35.19 -10.91 -6.85
C ARG A 18 33.94 -10.42 -7.58
N ALA A 19 32.86 -10.23 -6.85
CA ALA A 19 31.72 -9.50 -7.35
C ALA A 19 32.25 -8.16 -7.86
N PRO A 20 31.80 -7.67 -9.03
CA PRO A 20 32.20 -6.35 -9.51
C PRO A 20 31.82 -5.35 -8.41
N ALA A 21 32.81 -4.56 -7.97
CA ALA A 21 32.57 -3.49 -7.03
C ALA A 21 31.48 -2.59 -7.63
N PHE A 22 30.34 -2.51 -6.94
CA PHE A 22 29.31 -1.54 -7.28
C PHE A 22 29.93 -0.15 -7.08
N VAL A 23 30.45 0.43 -8.15
CA VAL A 23 30.82 1.83 -8.19
C VAL A 23 29.50 2.58 -8.27
N PRO A 24 29.06 3.28 -7.22
CA PRO A 24 27.90 4.13 -7.33
C PRO A 24 28.25 5.17 -8.39
N ARG A 25 27.60 5.07 -9.54
CA ARG A 25 27.61 6.15 -10.51
C ARG A 25 27.11 7.37 -9.75
N ALA A 26 27.98 8.35 -9.54
CA ALA A 26 27.60 9.66 -9.04
C ALA A 26 26.66 10.28 -10.08
N GLY A 27 25.43 9.80 -10.10
CA GLY A 27 24.33 10.51 -10.74
C GLY A 27 24.24 11.82 -9.98
N THR A 28 24.55 12.91 -10.63
CA THR A 28 24.17 14.23 -10.17
C THR A 28 22.70 14.13 -9.81
N ARG A 29 22.43 14.02 -8.50
CA ARG A 29 21.09 14.23 -7.97
C ARG A 29 20.70 15.61 -8.46
N ALA A 30 19.85 15.67 -9.46
CA ALA A 30 19.16 16.90 -9.78
C ALA A 30 18.39 17.23 -8.50
N THR A 31 19.00 18.03 -7.65
CA THR A 31 18.28 18.72 -6.60
C THR A 31 17.31 19.60 -7.36
N SER A 32 16.07 19.16 -7.48
CA SER A 32 14.96 20.04 -7.84
C SER A 32 14.79 21.00 -6.66
N SER A 33 15.76 21.89 -6.48
CA SER A 33 15.56 23.08 -5.68
C SER A 33 14.47 23.84 -6.41
N ILE A 34 13.29 23.98 -5.79
CA ILE A 34 12.30 24.98 -6.17
C ILE A 34 12.98 26.33 -5.90
N SER A 35 13.89 26.74 -6.79
CA SER A 35 14.52 28.03 -6.65
C SER A 35 13.54 29.04 -7.23
N GLN A 36 12.85 29.74 -6.35
CA GLN A 36 12.22 30.99 -6.72
C GLN A 36 13.34 31.96 -7.09
N ARG A 37 13.55 32.14 -8.39
CA ARG A 37 14.51 33.17 -8.85
C ARG A 37 13.84 34.53 -8.61
N PRO A 38 14.53 35.49 -7.96
CA PRO A 38 14.07 36.85 -7.90
C PRO A 38 13.76 37.34 -9.32
N GLY A 39 12.59 37.92 -9.55
CA GLY A 39 12.14 38.39 -10.85
C GLY A 39 11.43 37.36 -11.73
N SER A 40 11.22 36.11 -11.28
CA SER A 40 10.38 35.15 -11.97
C SER A 40 8.91 35.56 -11.86
N SER A 41 8.17 35.54 -12.96
CA SER A 41 6.72 35.80 -12.98
C SER A 41 5.86 34.58 -12.61
N HIS A 42 6.48 33.45 -12.37
CA HIS A 42 5.79 32.20 -12.07
C HIS A 42 6.66 31.22 -11.29
N VAL A 43 6.01 30.30 -10.58
CA VAL A 43 6.64 29.16 -9.90
C VAL A 43 6.43 27.89 -10.75
N SER A 44 7.48 27.09 -10.87
CA SER A 44 7.40 25.77 -11.50
C SER A 44 7.50 24.70 -10.42
N PHE A 45 6.45 23.85 -10.30
CA PHE A 45 6.44 22.69 -9.43
C PHE A 45 6.67 21.42 -10.24
N PRO A 46 7.38 20.41 -9.73
CA PRO A 46 7.46 19.10 -10.37
C PRO A 46 6.04 18.52 -10.61
N GLY A 47 5.74 18.15 -11.86
CA GLY A 47 4.43 17.60 -12.22
C GLY A 47 3.28 18.61 -12.33
N ALA A 48 3.50 19.87 -12.05
CA ALA A 48 2.50 20.93 -12.19
C ALA A 48 2.81 21.89 -13.34
N VAL A 49 1.77 22.48 -13.91
CA VAL A 49 1.88 23.57 -14.87
C VAL A 49 2.44 24.81 -14.16
N LYS A 50 3.12 25.67 -14.90
CA LYS A 50 3.62 26.94 -14.39
C LYS A 50 2.50 27.72 -13.68
N SER A 51 2.70 28.03 -12.40
CA SER A 51 1.79 28.81 -11.61
C SER A 51 2.22 30.28 -11.61
N ALA A 52 1.34 31.18 -12.03
CA ALA A 52 1.64 32.62 -12.02
C ALA A 52 1.58 33.18 -10.59
N PHE A 53 2.45 34.13 -10.30
CA PHE A 53 2.30 34.93 -9.09
C PHE A 53 1.17 35.94 -9.25
N THR A 54 0.40 36.14 -8.21
CA THR A 54 -0.62 37.18 -8.14
C THR A 54 -0.57 37.85 -6.75
N SER A 55 -0.82 39.16 -6.74
CA SER A 55 -1.05 39.93 -5.52
C SER A 55 -2.52 39.95 -5.11
N ASP A 56 -3.41 39.49 -5.99
CA ASP A 56 -4.84 39.46 -5.71
C ASP A 56 -5.20 38.16 -5.01
N LEU A 57 -5.68 38.29 -3.79
CA LEU A 57 -6.20 37.15 -3.03
C LEU A 57 -7.65 36.87 -3.47
N LYS A 58 -7.84 35.78 -4.20
CA LYS A 58 -9.16 35.30 -4.60
C LYS A 58 -9.57 34.13 -3.76
N PHE A 59 -10.72 34.20 -3.11
CA PHE A 59 -11.32 33.07 -2.42
C PHE A 59 -12.17 32.31 -3.44
N ALA A 60 -11.87 31.02 -3.58
CA ALA A 60 -12.67 30.09 -4.35
C ALA A 60 -13.73 29.47 -3.43
N LEU A 61 -15.00 29.67 -3.72
CA LEU A 61 -16.10 28.99 -3.06
C LEU A 61 -16.39 27.69 -3.78
N THR A 62 -16.76 26.66 -3.05
CA THR A 62 -17.13 25.37 -3.65
C THR A 62 -18.31 25.47 -4.60
N SER A 63 -19.20 26.46 -4.36
CA SER A 63 -20.33 26.79 -5.26
C SER A 63 -19.92 27.33 -6.62
N ASP A 64 -18.70 27.85 -6.76
CA ASP A 64 -18.21 28.46 -8.00
C ASP A 64 -17.73 27.42 -9.02
N TYR A 65 -17.64 26.17 -8.60
CA TYR A 65 -17.18 25.07 -9.43
C TYR A 65 -18.31 24.07 -9.68
N PRO A 66 -18.42 23.54 -10.91
CA PRO A 66 -19.36 22.47 -11.16
C PRO A 66 -19.02 21.25 -10.32
N ALA A 67 -20.03 20.57 -9.79
CA ALA A 67 -19.82 19.32 -9.08
C ALA A 67 -19.17 18.28 -10.00
N LEU A 68 -18.15 17.58 -9.50
CA LEU A 68 -17.56 16.47 -10.22
C LEU A 68 -18.58 15.34 -10.34
N PRO A 69 -18.83 14.79 -11.54
CA PRO A 69 -19.75 13.68 -11.70
C PRO A 69 -19.18 12.43 -11.03
N THR A 70 -20.04 11.69 -10.36
CA THR A 70 -19.66 10.39 -9.78
C THR A 70 -19.72 9.31 -10.85
N TYR A 71 -18.60 8.61 -11.09
CA TYR A 71 -18.59 7.47 -11.98
C TYR A 71 -19.41 6.33 -11.37
N ARG A 72 -20.32 5.78 -12.14
CA ARG A 72 -21.25 4.77 -11.69
C ARG A 72 -21.60 3.82 -12.82
N VAL A 73 -21.38 2.53 -12.57
CA VAL A 73 -21.66 1.44 -13.50
C VAL A 73 -22.89 0.66 -13.08
N VAL A 74 -23.09 0.52 -11.77
CA VAL A 74 -24.16 -0.24 -11.15
C VAL A 74 -24.94 0.67 -10.20
N ASP A 75 -26.26 0.58 -10.15
CA ASP A 75 -27.08 1.34 -9.21
C ASP A 75 -27.09 0.73 -7.81
N GLN A 76 -27.81 1.36 -6.88
CA GLN A 76 -27.91 0.90 -5.49
C GLN A 76 -28.65 -0.44 -5.34
N ASP A 77 -29.48 -0.78 -6.33
CA ASP A 77 -30.24 -2.02 -6.36
C ASP A 77 -29.49 -3.16 -7.09
N GLY A 78 -28.27 -2.87 -7.59
CA GLY A 78 -27.43 -3.83 -8.28
C GLY A 78 -27.70 -3.92 -9.79
N ASN A 79 -28.52 -3.04 -10.37
CA ASN A 79 -28.75 -3.05 -11.81
C ASN A 79 -27.64 -2.32 -12.56
N VAL A 80 -27.18 -2.89 -13.67
CA VAL A 80 -26.19 -2.27 -14.53
C VAL A 80 -26.83 -1.08 -15.24
N VAL A 81 -26.29 0.13 -15.01
CA VAL A 81 -26.75 1.37 -15.65
C VAL A 81 -25.92 1.71 -16.89
N ASP A 82 -24.67 1.28 -16.94
CA ASP A 82 -23.83 1.41 -18.14
C ASP A 82 -23.88 0.12 -18.95
N GLN A 83 -24.66 0.12 -20.03
CA GLN A 83 -24.84 -1.05 -20.92
C GLN A 83 -23.56 -1.44 -21.67
N SER A 84 -22.56 -0.59 -21.71
CA SER A 84 -21.26 -0.88 -22.33
C SER A 84 -20.33 -1.65 -21.37
N PHE A 85 -20.60 -1.58 -20.06
CA PHE A 85 -19.78 -2.27 -19.07
C PHE A 85 -19.85 -3.79 -19.25
N ARG A 86 -18.70 -4.43 -19.18
CA ARG A 86 -18.58 -5.88 -19.15
C ARG A 86 -17.77 -6.29 -17.95
N GLN A 87 -18.32 -7.20 -17.17
CA GLN A 87 -17.62 -7.82 -16.04
C GLN A 87 -16.54 -8.77 -16.59
N GLU A 88 -15.28 -8.52 -16.22
CA GLU A 88 -14.14 -9.32 -16.66
C GLU A 88 -13.73 -10.38 -15.62
N LEU A 89 -14.14 -10.18 -14.35
CA LEU A 89 -13.85 -11.12 -13.26
C LEU A 89 -14.83 -12.29 -13.29
N SER A 90 -14.34 -13.47 -12.95
CA SER A 90 -15.21 -14.64 -12.72
C SER A 90 -16.06 -14.48 -11.45
N ASP A 91 -17.14 -15.23 -11.35
CA ASP A 91 -18.01 -15.23 -10.17
C ASP A 91 -17.25 -15.63 -8.90
N GLU A 92 -16.31 -16.57 -9.02
CA GLU A 92 -15.47 -17.03 -7.92
C GLU A 92 -14.55 -15.90 -7.42
N GLU A 93 -13.96 -15.12 -8.32
CA GLU A 93 -13.12 -13.98 -7.97
C GLU A 93 -13.93 -12.89 -7.29
N VAL A 94 -15.11 -12.56 -7.83
CA VAL A 94 -16.01 -11.57 -7.20
C VAL A 94 -16.42 -12.00 -5.80
N VAL A 95 -16.82 -13.27 -5.62
CA VAL A 95 -17.18 -13.82 -4.31
C VAL A 95 -15.98 -13.80 -3.35
N LYS A 96 -14.77 -14.08 -3.83
CA LYS A 96 -13.56 -13.99 -3.01
C LYS A 96 -13.29 -12.57 -2.54
N LEU A 97 -13.37 -11.59 -3.43
CA LEU A 97 -13.21 -10.17 -3.08
C LEU A 97 -14.26 -9.74 -2.05
N TYR A 98 -15.53 -10.11 -2.27
CA TYR A 98 -16.61 -9.80 -1.34
C TYR A 98 -16.37 -10.42 0.05
N LYS A 99 -15.95 -11.69 0.11
CA LYS A 99 -15.63 -12.36 1.38
C LYS A 99 -14.49 -11.65 2.10
N THR A 100 -13.49 -11.17 1.38
CA THR A 100 -12.37 -10.41 1.96
C THR A 100 -12.87 -9.09 2.56
N MET A 101 -13.70 -8.33 1.83
CA MET A 101 -14.32 -7.10 2.33
C MET A 101 -15.16 -7.35 3.59
N LEU A 102 -16.01 -8.38 3.56
CA LEU A 102 -16.86 -8.75 4.69
C LEU A 102 -16.04 -9.16 5.91
N SER A 103 -14.96 -9.91 5.70
CA SER A 103 -14.07 -10.33 6.79
C SER A 103 -13.42 -9.13 7.49
N ILE A 104 -12.98 -8.13 6.71
CA ILE A 104 -12.42 -6.88 7.26
C ILE A 104 -13.49 -6.12 8.04
N SER A 105 -14.68 -5.96 7.47
CA SER A 105 -15.79 -5.25 8.13
C SER A 105 -16.18 -5.89 9.46
N ILE A 106 -16.26 -7.22 9.52
CA ILE A 106 -16.54 -7.96 10.77
C ILE A 106 -15.39 -7.80 11.77
N MET A 107 -14.13 -7.93 11.31
CA MET A 107 -12.95 -7.72 12.14
C MET A 107 -12.96 -6.32 12.74
N ASP A 108 -13.27 -5.31 11.95
CA ASP A 108 -13.33 -3.91 12.39
C ASP A 108 -14.33 -3.70 13.54
N VAL A 109 -15.53 -4.28 13.44
CA VAL A 109 -16.53 -4.20 14.52
C VAL A 109 -15.99 -4.81 15.81
N ILE A 110 -15.44 -6.02 15.73
CA ILE A 110 -14.91 -6.74 16.91
C ILE A 110 -13.72 -6.01 17.53
N MET A 111 -12.82 -5.51 16.71
CA MET A 111 -11.61 -4.84 17.20
C MET A 111 -11.89 -3.43 17.71
N PHE A 112 -12.86 -2.74 17.13
CA PHE A 112 -13.35 -1.46 17.66
C PHE A 112 -13.91 -1.64 19.07
N ASP A 113 -14.75 -2.66 19.27
CA ASP A 113 -15.29 -2.97 20.61
C ASP A 113 -14.18 -3.37 21.58
N ALA A 114 -13.22 -4.15 21.18
CA ALA A 114 -12.06 -4.49 22.00
C ALA A 114 -11.24 -3.25 22.40
N GLN A 115 -11.08 -2.30 21.49
CA GLN A 115 -10.43 -1.02 21.80
C GLN A 115 -11.25 -0.19 22.78
N ARG A 116 -12.58 -0.11 22.61
CA ARG A 116 -13.48 0.60 23.55
C ARG A 116 -13.46 -0.02 24.94
N GLN A 117 -13.23 -1.31 25.07
CA GLN A 117 -13.05 -2.02 26.34
C GLN A 117 -11.64 -1.89 26.93
N GLY A 118 -10.75 -1.14 26.29
CA GLY A 118 -9.37 -0.94 26.76
C GLY A 118 -8.42 -2.12 26.54
N ARG A 119 -8.82 -3.10 25.73
CA ARG A 119 -7.99 -4.27 25.38
C ARG A 119 -6.93 -3.96 24.32
N LEU A 120 -7.16 -2.93 23.53
CA LEU A 120 -6.24 -2.38 22.55
C LEU A 120 -6.02 -0.91 22.83
N SER A 121 -4.80 -0.44 22.68
CA SER A 121 -4.45 0.96 22.88
C SER A 121 -4.99 1.85 21.74
N PHE A 122 -5.10 1.32 20.55
CA PHE A 122 -5.58 2.04 19.38
C PHE A 122 -6.18 1.06 18.35
N TYR A 123 -7.28 1.47 17.73
CA TYR A 123 -7.82 0.82 16.54
C TYR A 123 -8.46 1.86 15.62
N MET A 124 -8.40 1.62 14.32
CA MET A 124 -9.00 2.46 13.30
C MET A 124 -9.77 1.57 12.33
N VAL A 125 -11.06 1.81 12.22
CA VAL A 125 -11.92 1.09 11.27
C VAL A 125 -11.75 1.63 9.86
N SER A 126 -11.95 0.76 8.88
CA SER A 126 -11.98 1.08 7.45
C SER A 126 -13.40 1.04 6.86
N ALA A 127 -14.41 1.22 7.71
CA ALA A 127 -15.81 1.12 7.33
C ALA A 127 -16.14 2.04 6.14
N GLY A 128 -16.66 1.45 5.06
CA GLY A 128 -16.98 2.13 3.81
C GLY A 128 -15.80 2.25 2.83
N GLU A 129 -14.59 1.85 3.23
CA GLU A 129 -13.37 1.91 2.39
C GLU A 129 -12.89 0.51 1.96
N GLU A 130 -13.62 -0.56 2.34
CA GLU A 130 -13.21 -1.95 2.10
C GLU A 130 -13.05 -2.26 0.60
N ALA A 131 -13.98 -1.77 -0.22
CA ALA A 131 -13.93 -1.99 -1.67
C ALA A 131 -12.76 -1.27 -2.34
N ILE A 132 -12.39 -0.09 -1.85
CA ILE A 132 -11.24 0.66 -2.38
C ILE A 132 -9.94 -0.11 -2.11
N SER A 133 -9.73 -0.55 -0.87
CA SER A 133 -8.50 -1.22 -0.47
C SER A 133 -8.37 -2.63 -1.06
N VAL A 134 -9.45 -3.43 -1.05
CA VAL A 134 -9.45 -4.79 -1.61
C VAL A 134 -9.40 -4.75 -3.13
N GLY A 135 -10.20 -3.88 -3.76
CA GLY A 135 -10.27 -3.77 -5.22
C GLY A 135 -8.96 -3.25 -5.83
N SER A 136 -8.35 -2.21 -5.24
CA SER A 136 -7.06 -1.71 -5.73
C SER A 136 -5.94 -2.75 -5.57
N ALA A 137 -5.94 -3.52 -4.48
CA ALA A 137 -4.94 -4.55 -4.26
C ALA A 137 -5.12 -5.77 -5.18
N SER A 138 -6.33 -6.04 -5.67
CA SER A 138 -6.61 -7.20 -6.51
C SER A 138 -5.99 -7.11 -7.90
N VAL A 139 -5.71 -5.90 -8.38
CA VAL A 139 -5.11 -5.66 -9.72
C VAL A 139 -3.59 -5.52 -9.69
N LEU A 140 -2.97 -5.57 -8.50
CA LEU A 140 -1.53 -5.47 -8.33
C LEU A 140 -0.89 -6.86 -8.35
N ASP A 141 0.29 -6.95 -8.95
CA ASP A 141 1.11 -8.16 -8.89
C ASP A 141 1.71 -8.35 -7.49
N MET A 142 1.94 -9.60 -7.08
CA MET A 142 2.56 -9.90 -5.80
C MET A 142 4.00 -9.39 -5.69
N SER A 143 4.67 -9.13 -6.80
CA SER A 143 6.00 -8.52 -6.86
C SER A 143 5.98 -7.01 -6.64
N ASP A 144 4.83 -6.34 -6.79
CA ASP A 144 4.69 -4.92 -6.53
C ASP A 144 4.91 -4.60 -5.06
N VAL A 145 5.64 -3.52 -4.80
CA VAL A 145 5.87 -3.04 -3.44
C VAL A 145 4.83 -1.98 -3.09
N ILE A 146 4.07 -2.23 -2.03
CA ILE A 146 3.01 -1.34 -1.57
C ILE A 146 3.45 -0.62 -0.29
N PHE A 147 3.21 0.68 -0.23
CA PHE A 147 3.39 1.50 0.97
C PHE A 147 2.03 1.81 1.56
N CYS A 148 1.72 1.17 2.68
CA CYS A 148 0.42 1.24 3.33
C CYS A 148 0.37 2.17 4.53
N GLN A 149 -0.81 2.75 4.75
CA GLN A 149 -1.19 3.46 5.97
C GLN A 149 -2.09 2.58 6.86
N TYR A 150 -2.75 3.20 7.84
CA TYR A 150 -3.50 2.50 8.89
C TYR A 150 -4.91 2.04 8.48
N ARG A 151 -5.51 2.56 7.40
CA ARG A 151 -6.86 2.16 6.94
C ARG A 151 -6.86 1.22 5.75
N GLU A 152 -5.76 0.55 5.51
CA GLU A 152 -5.57 -0.26 4.31
C GLU A 152 -5.50 -1.76 4.66
N GLN A 153 -6.26 -2.19 5.68
CA GLN A 153 -6.36 -3.60 6.08
C GLN A 153 -6.76 -4.50 4.91
N GLY A 154 -7.64 -4.00 4.03
CA GLY A 154 -8.07 -4.72 2.85
C GLY A 154 -6.93 -5.09 1.90
N VAL A 155 -5.93 -4.22 1.75
CA VAL A 155 -4.72 -4.52 0.96
C VAL A 155 -3.97 -5.71 1.53
N PHE A 156 -3.78 -5.73 2.85
CA PHE A 156 -3.11 -6.84 3.54
C PHE A 156 -3.87 -8.14 3.39
N ALA A 157 -5.18 -8.12 3.66
CA ALA A 157 -6.04 -9.30 3.55
C ALA A 157 -6.08 -9.84 2.13
N GLN A 158 -6.18 -8.98 1.11
CA GLN A 158 -6.17 -9.38 -0.28
C GLN A 158 -4.85 -10.04 -0.70
N ARG A 159 -3.73 -9.62 -0.11
CA ARG A 159 -2.42 -10.23 -0.33
C ARG A 159 -2.13 -11.47 0.52
N GLY A 160 -3.07 -11.91 1.34
CA GLY A 160 -2.95 -13.14 2.11
C GLY A 160 -2.52 -12.96 3.57
N PHE A 161 -2.54 -11.73 4.09
CA PHE A 161 -2.38 -11.50 5.53
C PHE A 161 -3.58 -12.10 6.26
N THR A 162 -3.31 -13.02 7.18
CA THR A 162 -4.36 -13.77 7.86
C THR A 162 -4.94 -13.02 9.06
N LEU A 163 -6.11 -13.45 9.56
CA LEU A 163 -6.66 -12.89 10.79
C LEU A 163 -5.71 -13.09 11.98
N ASP A 164 -4.96 -14.20 12.02
CA ASP A 164 -3.93 -14.42 13.04
C ASP A 164 -2.81 -13.38 12.94
N ASP A 165 -2.40 -12.99 11.73
CA ASP A 165 -1.37 -11.98 11.53
C ASP A 165 -1.86 -10.61 12.00
N PHE A 166 -3.12 -10.24 11.70
CA PHE A 166 -3.74 -9.04 12.24
C PHE A 166 -3.73 -9.04 13.76
N MET A 167 -4.19 -10.13 14.38
CA MET A 167 -4.22 -10.25 15.84
C MET A 167 -2.83 -10.24 16.45
N ASN A 168 -1.85 -10.89 15.83
CA ASN A 168 -0.47 -10.89 16.30
C ASN A 168 0.10 -9.45 16.38
N GLN A 169 -0.19 -8.62 15.39
CA GLN A 169 0.25 -7.23 15.39
C GLN A 169 -0.56 -6.36 16.39
N LEU A 170 -1.88 -6.47 16.38
CA LEU A 170 -2.75 -5.68 17.25
C LEU A 170 -2.48 -5.88 18.73
N PHE A 171 -2.19 -7.11 19.14
CA PHE A 171 -1.90 -7.48 20.52
C PHE A 171 -0.40 -7.60 20.82
N ALA A 172 0.47 -7.19 19.90
CA ALA A 172 1.93 -7.26 20.03
C ALA A 172 2.43 -8.66 20.44
N ASN A 173 1.85 -9.70 19.85
CA ASN A 173 2.18 -11.08 20.16
C ASN A 173 3.59 -11.46 19.69
N ARG A 174 4.12 -12.58 20.21
CA ARG A 174 5.44 -13.09 19.83
C ARG A 174 5.62 -13.32 18.31
N LYS A 175 4.53 -13.61 17.59
CA LYS A 175 4.53 -13.84 16.14
C LYS A 175 4.42 -12.55 15.31
N ASP A 176 4.24 -11.39 15.95
CA ASP A 176 4.22 -10.12 15.22
C ASP A 176 5.57 -9.87 14.51
N PRO A 177 5.59 -9.72 13.19
CA PRO A 177 6.80 -9.36 12.44
C PRO A 177 7.44 -8.06 12.94
N GLY A 178 6.65 -7.12 13.44
CA GLY A 178 7.09 -5.86 14.04
C GLY A 178 7.65 -6.01 15.45
N LYS A 179 7.55 -7.21 16.05
CA LYS A 179 8.04 -7.52 17.41
C LYS A 179 7.48 -6.58 18.49
N GLY A 180 6.24 -6.17 18.34
CA GLY A 180 5.56 -5.25 19.25
C GLY A 180 6.09 -3.81 19.24
N ARG A 181 6.92 -3.44 18.26
CA ARG A 181 7.49 -2.08 18.16
C ARG A 181 6.57 -1.09 17.45
N ASN A 182 5.58 -1.60 16.75
CA ASN A 182 4.65 -0.82 15.98
C ASN A 182 3.38 -0.59 16.79
N MET A 183 2.82 0.60 16.65
CA MET A 183 1.47 0.89 17.14
C MET A 183 0.45 -0.05 16.48
N PRO A 184 -0.65 -0.45 17.14
CA PRO A 184 -1.72 -1.20 16.51
C PRO A 184 -2.17 -0.58 15.17
N VAL A 185 -2.66 -1.39 14.25
CA VAL A 185 -3.02 -1.09 12.85
C VAL A 185 -1.89 -0.60 11.95
N HIS A 186 -0.66 -0.69 12.40
CA HIS A 186 0.51 -0.34 11.58
C HIS A 186 1.22 -1.61 11.13
N TYR A 187 0.56 -2.32 10.24
CA TYR A 187 1.02 -3.59 9.70
C TYR A 187 2.17 -3.41 8.70
N GLY A 188 2.95 -4.43 8.51
CA GLY A 188 3.96 -4.54 7.47
C GLY A 188 4.36 -5.99 7.29
N SER A 189 4.61 -6.41 6.06
CA SER A 189 5.02 -7.77 5.73
C SER A 189 6.01 -7.75 4.59
N LYS A 190 7.22 -8.21 4.87
CA LYS A 190 8.27 -8.35 3.85
C LYS A 190 7.86 -9.41 2.80
N ASP A 191 7.26 -10.50 3.27
CA ASP A 191 6.91 -11.63 2.41
C ASP A 191 5.76 -11.30 1.45
N LEU A 192 4.94 -10.31 1.81
CA LEU A 192 3.84 -9.79 0.99
C LEU A 192 4.21 -8.51 0.23
N ASN A 193 5.48 -8.09 0.26
CA ASN A 193 5.95 -6.83 -0.32
C ASN A 193 5.17 -5.60 0.14
N ILE A 194 4.73 -5.59 1.40
CA ILE A 194 4.01 -4.46 1.99
C ILE A 194 4.90 -3.76 3.01
N VAL A 195 5.21 -2.52 2.71
CA VAL A 195 6.02 -1.64 3.55
C VAL A 195 5.10 -0.72 4.34
N ARG A 196 5.30 -0.68 5.64
CA ARG A 196 4.68 0.31 6.48
C ARG A 196 5.36 1.67 6.25
N TRP A 197 4.56 2.72 6.11
CA TRP A 197 5.10 4.08 6.11
C TRP A 197 5.83 4.34 7.44
N PRO A 198 7.13 4.67 7.42
CA PRO A 198 7.84 5.03 8.64
C PRO A 198 7.27 6.36 9.16
N ARG A 199 6.92 6.42 10.43
CA ARG A 199 6.79 7.73 11.09
C ARG A 199 8.17 8.33 11.21
N PRO A 200 8.29 9.66 11.04
CA PRO A 200 9.53 10.37 11.36
C PRO A 200 9.89 10.23 12.84
#